data_6f94fda59e06c97b651c0cb3a35ad924
#
_entry.id   6f94fda59e06c97b651c0cb3a35ad924
#
_cell.length_a   1.000
_cell.length_b   1.000
_cell.length_c   1.000
_cell.angle_alpha   90.00
_cell.angle_beta   90.00
_cell.angle_gamma   90.00
#
_symmetry.space_group_name_H-M   'P 1'
#
loop_
_entity.id
_entity.type
_entity.pdbx_description
1 polymer ?
#
loop_
_entity_poly.entity_id
_entity_poly.type
_entity_poly.pdbx_seq_one_letter_code
_entity_poly.pdbx_strand_id
1 'polypeptide(L)'
;MASNTARVREMIYGIGTDIVQISRVEAALARSGPRFAEKILGPQELAKYHARSAKNAVRGLRFLATRFSAKEAFSKAIGTGLRMPMTWRSAQMLNDPSGKPVIVCSGALEEFMRSNRLSAQVTISDEADYGVAFVIVTQAPAASPASSTEE
;
A
#
# COMPACT_ATOMS: atom_id res chain seq x y z
N MET A 1 -8.33 -20.76 -36.39
CA MET A 1 -9.36 -19.91 -35.74
C MET A 1 -8.70 -19.18 -34.59
N ALA A 2 -8.48 -17.90 -34.74
CA ALA A 2 -7.92 -17.09 -33.67
C ALA A 2 -9.01 -16.85 -32.63
N SER A 3 -8.81 -17.33 -31.41
CA SER A 3 -9.67 -16.97 -30.28
C SER A 3 -9.53 -15.47 -30.01
N ASN A 4 -10.55 -14.74 -30.34
CA ASN A 4 -10.66 -13.32 -30.00
C ASN A 4 -10.92 -13.22 -28.48
N THR A 5 -9.85 -13.42 -27.70
CA THR A 5 -9.90 -13.11 -26.27
C THR A 5 -9.88 -11.58 -26.18
N ALA A 6 -11.05 -10.98 -26.06
CA ALA A 6 -11.16 -9.55 -25.79
C ALA A 6 -10.27 -9.26 -24.57
N ARG A 7 -9.15 -8.58 -24.79
CA ARG A 7 -8.29 -8.10 -23.68
C ARG A 7 -9.13 -7.16 -22.85
N VAL A 8 -9.49 -7.62 -21.66
CA VAL A 8 -10.07 -6.78 -20.63
C VAL A 8 -9.07 -5.65 -20.37
N ARG A 9 -9.42 -4.44 -20.76
CA ARG A 9 -8.54 -3.27 -20.58
C ARG A 9 -8.73 -2.72 -19.17
N GLU A 10 -7.73 -2.93 -18.34
CA GLU A 10 -7.63 -2.18 -17.10
C GLU A 10 -7.26 -0.73 -17.41
N MET A 11 -7.84 0.20 -16.65
CA MET A 11 -7.54 1.62 -16.73
C MET A 11 -6.78 2.06 -15.47
N ILE A 12 -5.91 3.03 -15.62
CA ILE A 12 -5.28 3.68 -14.47
C ILE A 12 -6.35 4.48 -13.74
N TYR A 13 -6.58 4.12 -12.48
CA TYR A 13 -7.49 4.83 -11.59
C TYR A 13 -6.78 6.01 -10.91
N GLY A 14 -5.54 5.79 -10.43
CA GLY A 14 -4.77 6.81 -9.78
C GLY A 14 -3.31 6.42 -9.60
N ILE A 15 -2.51 7.42 -9.37
CA ILE A 15 -1.08 7.28 -9.06
C ILE A 15 -0.77 8.05 -7.79
N GLY A 16 0.22 7.59 -7.04
CA GLY A 16 0.67 8.28 -5.85
C GLY A 16 2.16 8.09 -5.65
N THR A 17 2.81 9.12 -5.20
CA THR A 17 4.21 9.07 -4.80
C THR A 17 4.36 9.79 -3.47
N ASP A 18 5.32 9.34 -2.71
CA ASP A 18 5.71 9.99 -1.46
C ASP A 18 7.19 9.82 -1.23
N ILE A 19 7.81 10.85 -0.70
CA ILE A 19 9.19 10.85 -0.24
C ILE A 19 9.22 11.27 1.22
N VAL A 20 9.93 10.51 2.04
CA VAL A 20 10.08 10.82 3.46
C VAL A 20 11.54 10.90 3.82
N GLN A 21 11.88 11.92 4.58
CA GLN A 21 13.18 12.03 5.22
C GLN A 21 13.20 11.14 6.46
N ILE A 22 14.12 10.18 6.51
CA ILE A 22 14.16 9.16 7.56
C ILE A 22 14.36 9.79 8.95
N SER A 23 15.13 10.88 9.04
CA SER A 23 15.34 11.63 10.28
C SER A 23 14.03 12.20 10.88
N ARG A 24 13.02 12.49 10.05
CA ARG A 24 11.71 12.94 10.53
C ARG A 24 10.93 11.83 11.21
N VAL A 25 11.03 10.62 10.68
CA VAL A 25 10.44 9.41 11.30
C VAL A 25 11.15 9.10 12.61
N GLU A 26 12.47 9.19 12.63
CA GLU A 26 13.27 9.03 13.86
C GLU A 26 12.84 10.03 14.92
N ALA A 27 12.66 11.29 14.56
CA ALA A 27 12.19 12.33 15.49
C ALA A 27 10.76 12.04 16.01
N ALA A 28 9.89 11.52 15.18
CA ALA A 28 8.53 11.12 15.58
C ALA A 28 8.57 9.95 16.59
N LEU A 29 9.42 8.97 16.37
CA LEU A 29 9.65 7.88 17.32
C LEU A 29 10.20 8.39 18.66
N ALA A 30 11.11 9.34 18.62
CA ALA A 30 11.66 9.94 19.83
C ALA A 30 10.60 10.69 20.65
N ARG A 31 9.66 11.37 19.98
CA ARG A 31 8.58 12.09 20.66
C ARG A 31 7.48 11.19 21.21
N SER A 32 7.08 10.19 20.45
CA SER A 32 5.89 9.37 20.74
C SER A 32 6.21 7.95 21.20
N GLY A 33 7.48 7.55 21.13
CA GLY A 33 7.92 6.21 21.49
C GLY A 33 7.27 5.12 20.62
N PRO A 34 7.05 3.91 21.18
CA PRO A 34 6.49 2.77 20.44
C PRO A 34 5.12 3.04 19.82
N ARG A 35 4.36 3.97 20.34
CA ARG A 35 3.02 4.31 19.85
C ARG A 35 3.02 4.77 18.40
N PHE A 36 4.10 5.42 17.96
CA PHE A 36 4.18 5.87 16.56
C PHE A 36 4.21 4.69 15.59
N ALA A 37 5.06 3.70 15.84
CA ALA A 37 5.10 2.48 15.02
C ALA A 37 3.78 1.70 15.08
N GLU A 38 3.19 1.57 16.26
CA GLU A 38 1.91 0.87 16.46
C GLU A 38 0.75 1.56 15.73
N LYS A 39 0.79 2.87 15.61
CA LYS A 39 -0.21 3.66 14.85
C LYS A 39 -0.10 3.42 13.35
N ILE A 40 1.12 3.33 12.83
CA ILE A 40 1.40 3.26 11.39
C ILE A 40 1.31 1.83 10.87
N LEU A 41 1.82 0.86 11.62
CA LEU A 41 2.03 -0.50 11.16
C LEU A 41 0.87 -1.43 11.53
N GLY A 42 0.39 -2.20 10.56
CA GLY A 42 -0.52 -3.30 10.83
C GLY A 42 0.20 -4.46 11.52
N PRO A 43 -0.55 -5.51 11.94
CA PRO A 43 0.01 -6.57 12.80
C PRO A 43 1.23 -7.28 12.21
N GLN A 44 1.20 -7.62 10.93
CA GLN A 44 2.30 -8.34 10.28
C GLN A 44 3.50 -7.44 10.02
N GLU A 45 3.26 -6.17 9.69
CA GLU A 45 4.31 -5.17 9.55
C GLU A 45 4.98 -4.90 10.90
N LEU A 46 4.20 -4.79 11.97
CA LEU A 46 4.72 -4.52 13.31
C LEU A 46 5.63 -5.66 13.80
N ALA A 47 5.26 -6.91 13.52
CA ALA A 47 6.11 -8.06 13.84
C ALA A 47 7.46 -8.01 13.11
N LYS A 48 7.45 -7.65 11.82
CA LYS A 48 8.68 -7.46 11.03
C LYS A 48 9.52 -6.30 11.53
N TYR A 49 8.89 -5.20 11.88
CA TYR A 49 9.54 -4.03 12.45
C TYR A 49 10.30 -4.39 13.73
N HIS A 50 9.67 -5.08 14.65
CA HIS A 50 10.31 -5.52 15.89
C HIS A 50 11.46 -6.48 15.63
N ALA A 51 11.30 -7.44 14.73
CA ALA A 51 12.36 -8.38 14.37
C ALA A 51 13.59 -7.67 13.78
N ARG A 52 13.38 -6.70 12.90
CA ARG A 52 14.46 -5.90 12.31
C ARG A 52 15.11 -4.97 13.29
N SER A 53 14.33 -4.31 14.14
CA SER A 53 14.83 -3.40 15.17
C SER A 53 15.67 -4.14 16.23
N ALA A 54 15.31 -5.37 16.56
CA ALA A 54 16.07 -6.20 17.50
C ALA A 54 17.48 -6.55 16.97
N LYS A 55 17.63 -6.66 15.64
CA LYS A 55 18.92 -6.91 15.00
C LYS A 55 19.72 -5.63 14.76
N ASN A 56 19.05 -4.57 14.35
CA ASN A 56 19.68 -3.31 14.01
C ASN A 56 18.64 -2.18 14.02
N ALA A 57 18.85 -1.17 14.87
CA ALA A 57 17.93 -0.05 15.01
C ALA A 57 17.72 0.73 13.70
N VAL A 58 18.77 0.89 12.89
CA VAL A 58 18.70 1.58 11.60
C VAL A 58 17.81 0.81 10.60
N ARG A 59 17.89 -0.50 10.60
CA ARG A 59 17.03 -1.35 9.74
C ARG A 59 15.56 -1.22 10.13
N GLY A 60 15.27 -1.21 11.42
CA GLY A 60 13.90 -1.00 11.91
C GLY A 60 13.37 0.37 11.52
N LEU A 61 14.17 1.40 11.71
CA LEU A 61 13.81 2.77 11.35
C LEU A 61 13.52 2.92 9.84
N ARG A 62 14.37 2.38 8.98
CA ARG A 62 14.17 2.39 7.53
C ARG A 62 12.91 1.63 7.12
N PHE A 63 12.67 0.49 7.75
CA PHE A 63 11.45 -0.28 7.52
C PHE A 63 10.20 0.56 7.83
N LEU A 64 10.16 1.21 8.98
CA LEU A 64 9.04 2.07 9.37
C LEU A 64 8.88 3.25 8.40
N ALA A 65 9.97 3.92 8.06
CA ALA A 65 9.95 5.07 7.16
C ALA A 65 9.43 4.71 5.76
N THR A 66 9.87 3.58 5.21
CA THR A 66 9.41 3.14 3.88
C THR A 66 7.95 2.71 3.89
N ARG A 67 7.46 2.09 4.95
CA ARG A 67 6.03 1.75 5.09
C ARG A 67 5.17 2.98 5.27
N PHE A 68 5.63 3.94 6.03
CA PHE A 68 4.99 5.25 6.14
C PHE A 68 4.82 5.90 4.76
N SER A 69 5.90 6.01 4.01
CA SER A 69 5.90 6.57 2.66
C SER A 69 4.98 5.80 1.70
N ALA A 70 5.00 4.47 1.74
CA ALA A 70 4.16 3.64 0.89
C ALA A 70 2.66 3.81 1.17
N LYS A 71 2.27 3.97 2.42
CA LYS A 71 0.87 4.22 2.81
C LYS A 71 0.40 5.60 2.40
N GLU A 72 1.25 6.61 2.53
CA GLU A 72 0.97 7.95 2.01
C GLU A 72 0.80 7.93 0.49
N ALA A 73 1.70 7.28 -0.23
CA ALA A 73 1.60 7.14 -1.69
C ALA A 73 0.32 6.41 -2.11
N PHE A 74 -0.02 5.33 -1.42
CA PHE A 74 -1.25 4.59 -1.68
C PHE A 74 -2.50 5.42 -1.43
N SER A 75 -2.55 6.16 -0.33
CA SER A 75 -3.66 7.04 0.00
C SER A 75 -3.91 8.12 -1.06
N LYS A 76 -2.83 8.64 -1.65
CA LYS A 76 -2.91 9.57 -2.78
C LYS A 76 -3.44 8.90 -4.04
N ALA A 77 -2.97 7.68 -4.32
CA ALA A 77 -3.37 6.94 -5.53
C ALA A 77 -4.87 6.58 -5.53
N ILE A 78 -5.45 6.24 -4.38
CA ILE A 78 -6.88 5.98 -4.27
C ILE A 78 -7.71 7.25 -4.06
N GLY A 79 -7.06 8.39 -3.81
CA GLY A 79 -7.71 9.70 -3.73
C GLY A 79 -8.36 10.01 -2.38
N THR A 80 -8.22 9.15 -1.39
CA THR A 80 -8.85 9.35 -0.08
C THR A 80 -7.98 10.15 0.90
N GLY A 81 -6.67 10.18 0.68
CA GLY A 81 -5.74 10.50 1.73
C GLY A 81 -5.89 9.50 2.89
N LEU A 82 -5.35 9.82 4.07
CA LEU A 82 -5.50 8.98 5.26
C LEU A 82 -6.82 9.25 5.98
N ARG A 83 -7.91 9.14 5.23
CA ARG A 83 -9.29 9.28 5.71
C ARG A 83 -10.05 8.02 5.36
N MET A 84 -11.05 7.68 6.17
CA MET A 84 -11.90 6.52 5.87
C MET A 84 -12.31 6.51 4.39
N PRO A 85 -12.28 5.36 3.71
CA PRO A 85 -12.01 4.01 4.25
C PRO A 85 -10.54 3.66 4.50
N MET A 86 -9.59 4.56 4.17
CA MET A 86 -8.15 4.36 4.38
C MET A 86 -7.74 4.75 5.79
N THR A 87 -7.14 3.81 6.50
CA THR A 87 -6.43 4.06 7.76
C THR A 87 -5.01 3.51 7.66
N TRP A 88 -4.12 3.97 8.54
CA TRP A 88 -2.73 3.51 8.54
C TRP A 88 -2.60 1.98 8.60
N ARG A 89 -3.41 1.32 9.40
CA ARG A 89 -3.32 -0.12 9.64
C ARG A 89 -4.17 -0.97 8.69
N SER A 90 -5.06 -0.36 7.92
CA SER A 90 -5.92 -1.08 6.97
C SER A 90 -5.23 -1.46 5.67
N ALA A 91 -4.05 -0.90 5.40
CA ALA A 91 -3.20 -1.27 4.27
C ALA A 91 -1.83 -1.71 4.80
N GLN A 92 -1.50 -2.97 4.65
CA GLN A 92 -0.18 -3.48 5.01
C GLN A 92 0.69 -3.67 3.76
N MET A 93 1.91 -3.15 3.82
CA MET A 93 2.92 -3.33 2.79
C MET A 93 3.76 -4.55 3.14
N LEU A 94 3.39 -5.67 2.55
CA LEU A 94 4.03 -6.97 2.78
C LEU A 94 4.88 -7.36 1.57
N ASN A 95 5.52 -8.51 1.62
CA ASN A 95 6.26 -9.05 0.50
C ASN A 95 5.66 -10.40 0.10
N ASP A 96 5.52 -10.63 -1.20
CA ASP A 96 5.18 -11.95 -1.70
C ASP A 96 6.39 -12.90 -1.60
N PRO A 97 6.24 -14.20 -1.92
CA PRO A 97 7.34 -15.15 -1.85
C PRO A 97 8.56 -14.78 -2.69
N SER A 98 8.40 -13.98 -3.75
CA SER A 98 9.51 -13.50 -4.58
C SER A 98 10.27 -12.32 -3.98
N GLY A 99 9.75 -11.74 -2.90
CA GLY A 99 10.27 -10.53 -2.28
C GLY A 99 9.66 -9.23 -2.82
N LYS A 100 8.76 -9.32 -3.81
CA LYS A 100 8.07 -8.16 -4.36
C LYS A 100 7.12 -7.56 -3.32
N PRO A 101 7.14 -6.22 -3.10
CA PRO A 101 6.18 -5.59 -2.21
C PRO A 101 4.76 -5.69 -2.76
N VAL A 102 3.82 -6.00 -1.88
CA VAL A 102 2.38 -6.09 -2.17
C VAL A 102 1.58 -5.36 -1.10
N ILE A 103 0.45 -4.81 -1.49
CA ILE A 103 -0.47 -4.11 -0.58
C ILE A 103 -1.60 -5.06 -0.21
N VAL A 104 -1.75 -5.33 1.08
CA VAL A 104 -2.83 -6.16 1.62
C VAL A 104 -3.78 -5.27 2.40
N CYS A 105 -5.00 -5.15 1.89
CA CYS A 105 -6.03 -4.31 2.48
C CYS A 105 -6.95 -5.14 3.39
N SER A 106 -7.54 -4.48 4.39
CA SER A 106 -8.49 -5.08 5.32
C SER A 106 -9.64 -4.13 5.63
N GLY A 107 -10.73 -4.69 6.18
CA GLY A 107 -11.88 -3.93 6.64
C GLY A 107 -12.54 -3.09 5.54
N ALA A 108 -12.90 -1.86 5.88
CA ALA A 108 -13.58 -0.94 4.96
C ALA A 108 -12.74 -0.62 3.71
N LEU A 109 -11.42 -0.60 3.83
CA LEU A 109 -10.53 -0.38 2.68
C LEU A 109 -10.56 -1.54 1.70
N GLU A 110 -10.56 -2.77 2.19
CA GLU A 110 -10.70 -3.97 1.34
C GLU A 110 -12.03 -3.93 0.56
N GLU A 111 -13.12 -3.58 1.23
CA GLU A 111 -14.44 -3.42 0.60
C GLU A 111 -14.43 -2.31 -0.45
N PHE A 112 -13.82 -1.18 -0.15
CA PHE A 112 -13.67 -0.08 -1.11
C PHE A 112 -12.90 -0.51 -2.36
N MET A 113 -11.79 -1.22 -2.20
CA MET A 113 -10.99 -1.71 -3.32
C MET A 113 -11.79 -2.70 -4.16
N ARG A 114 -12.47 -3.64 -3.52
CA ARG A 114 -13.28 -4.65 -4.20
C ARG A 114 -14.48 -4.06 -4.93
N SER A 115 -15.25 -3.21 -4.27
CA SER A 115 -16.46 -2.59 -4.85
C SER A 115 -16.16 -1.72 -6.06
N ASN A 116 -15.00 -1.09 -6.07
CA ASN A 116 -14.55 -0.24 -7.18
C ASN A 116 -13.66 -0.99 -8.18
N ARG A 117 -13.47 -2.29 -8.00
CA ARG A 117 -12.64 -3.15 -8.88
C ARG A 117 -11.21 -2.65 -9.01
N LEU A 118 -10.61 -2.24 -7.90
CA LEU A 118 -9.28 -1.65 -7.85
C LEU A 118 -8.21 -2.67 -7.51
N SER A 119 -7.08 -2.55 -8.17
CA SER A 119 -5.86 -3.30 -7.88
C SER A 119 -4.70 -2.31 -7.76
N ALA A 120 -3.80 -2.56 -6.81
CA ALA A 120 -2.68 -1.66 -6.55
C ALA A 120 -1.35 -2.37 -6.74
N GLN A 121 -0.38 -1.63 -7.28
CA GLN A 121 1.01 -2.03 -7.31
C GLN A 121 1.86 -0.95 -6.65
N VAL A 122 2.87 -1.38 -5.91
CA VAL A 122 3.76 -0.49 -5.17
C VAL A 122 5.21 -0.82 -5.44
N THR A 123 6.02 0.21 -5.55
CA THR A 123 7.48 0.10 -5.49
C THR A 123 8.00 0.99 -4.38
N ILE A 124 9.03 0.52 -3.71
CA ILE A 124 9.62 1.17 -2.54
C ILE A 124 11.13 1.17 -2.71
N SER A 125 11.74 2.33 -2.50
CA SER A 125 13.18 2.50 -2.53
C SER A 125 13.63 3.34 -1.36
N ASP A 126 14.81 3.07 -0.84
CA ASP A 126 15.41 3.87 0.22
C ASP A 126 16.92 4.02 0.03
N GLU A 127 17.41 5.14 0.50
CA GLU A 127 18.81 5.43 0.65
C GLU A 127 19.09 5.85 2.10
N ALA A 128 20.29 6.36 2.40
CA ALA A 128 20.68 6.70 3.76
C ALA A 128 19.70 7.67 4.45
N ASP A 129 19.21 8.68 3.72
CA ASP A 129 18.46 9.80 4.29
C ASP A 129 16.99 9.83 3.90
N TYR A 130 16.58 9.10 2.84
CA TYR A 130 15.23 9.18 2.28
C TYR A 130 14.66 7.80 1.96
N GLY A 131 13.34 7.68 2.17
CA GLY A 131 12.53 6.61 1.64
C GLY A 131 11.56 7.17 0.60
N VAL A 132 11.35 6.43 -0.49
CA VAL A 132 10.47 6.80 -1.60
C VAL A 132 9.53 5.66 -1.89
N ALA A 133 8.27 5.97 -2.15
CA ALA A 133 7.29 5.00 -2.63
C ALA A 133 6.54 5.55 -3.83
N PHE A 134 6.18 4.67 -4.73
CA PHE A 134 5.32 4.95 -5.86
C PHE A 134 4.26 3.88 -5.99
N VAL A 135 3.00 4.29 -6.18
CA VAL A 135 1.85 3.40 -6.29
C VAL A 135 1.07 3.69 -7.56
N ILE A 136 0.72 2.63 -8.26
CA ILE A 136 -0.24 2.68 -9.37
C ILE A 136 -1.46 1.87 -8.95
N VAL A 137 -2.65 2.47 -9.06
CA VAL A 137 -3.92 1.78 -8.88
C VAL A 137 -4.61 1.68 -10.23
N THR A 138 -4.99 0.47 -10.59
CA THR A 138 -5.74 0.19 -11.82
C THR A 138 -7.17 -0.19 -11.48
N GLN A 139 -8.07 0.05 -12.41
CA GLN A 139 -9.47 -0.30 -12.29
C GLN A 139 -9.87 -1.25 -13.41
N ALA A 140 -10.44 -2.39 -13.05
CA ALA A 140 -11.03 -3.31 -14.00
C ALA A 140 -12.36 -2.75 -14.52
N PRO A 141 -12.77 -3.06 -15.79
CA PRO A 141 -14.05 -2.63 -16.31
C PRO A 141 -15.19 -3.28 -15.52
N ALA A 142 -16.34 -2.60 -15.49
CA ALA A 142 -17.56 -3.16 -14.94
C ALA A 142 -17.93 -4.45 -15.70
N ALA A 143 -18.49 -5.45 -14.98
CA ALA A 143 -19.04 -6.64 -15.63
C ALA A 143 -20.12 -6.22 -16.65
N SER A 144 -20.03 -6.72 -17.89
CA SER A 144 -21.09 -6.53 -18.87
C SER A 144 -22.38 -7.14 -18.32
N PRO A 145 -23.54 -6.46 -18.47
CA PRO A 145 -24.80 -7.08 -18.11
C PRO A 145 -24.96 -8.37 -18.91
N ALA A 146 -25.35 -9.45 -18.24
CA ALA A 146 -25.67 -10.70 -18.91
C ALA A 146 -26.70 -10.39 -19.99
N SER A 147 -26.43 -10.76 -21.24
CA SER A 147 -27.40 -10.70 -22.30
C SER A 147 -28.55 -11.62 -21.88
N SER A 148 -29.65 -11.03 -21.45
CA SER A 148 -30.91 -11.75 -21.34
C SER A 148 -31.29 -12.17 -22.75
N THR A 149 -31.02 -13.43 -23.05
CA THR A 149 -31.62 -14.07 -24.21
C THR A 149 -33.08 -14.26 -23.84
N GLU A 150 -33.92 -13.34 -24.27
CA GLU A 150 -35.34 -13.59 -24.35
C GLU A 150 -35.54 -14.54 -25.53
N GLU A 151 -36.04 -15.75 -25.27
CA GLU A 151 -36.69 -16.59 -26.24
C GLU A 151 -38.12 -16.13 -26.44
#